data_75ee91a42bd8f556d50667f5db637456
#
_entry.id   75ee91a42bd8f556d50667f5db637456
#
_cell.length_a   1.000
_cell.length_b   1.000
_cell.length_c   1.000
_cell.angle_alpha   90.00
_cell.angle_beta   90.00
_cell.angle_gamma   90.00
#
_symmetry.space_group_name_H-M   'P 1'
#
loop_
_entity.id
_entity.type
_entity.pdbx_description
1 polymer ?
#
loop_
_entity_poly.entity_id
_entity_poly.type
_entity_poly.pdbx_seq_one_letter_code
_entity_poly.pdbx_strand_id
1 'polypeptide(L)'
;MQSDILNDMMPISREYLLKMMRESGVNVKTNFKVKEITKDAVIGENQEGQLVSLPAEMVVFAFGYKSYNPLEEMAHNNCKEVYVIGGAVKAGSAIPATKEGLEVGLKL
;
A
#
# COMPACT_ATOMS: atom_id res chain seq x y z
N MET A 1 9.99 -6.63 -2.57
CA MET A 1 10.79 -5.51 -2.03
C MET A 1 10.93 -4.45 -3.12
N GLN A 2 10.86 -3.19 -2.78
CA GLN A 2 11.01 -2.09 -3.75
C GLN A 2 12.42 -1.52 -3.66
N SER A 3 12.99 -1.22 -4.84
CA SER A 3 14.30 -0.58 -4.96
C SER A 3 14.26 0.93 -4.72
N ASP A 4 13.06 1.50 -4.70
CA ASP A 4 12.84 2.94 -4.52
C ASP A 4 11.48 3.20 -3.86
N ILE A 5 11.24 4.43 -3.40
CA ILE A 5 10.04 4.84 -2.69
C ILE A 5 9.24 5.88 -3.47
N LEU A 6 7.94 5.98 -3.20
CA LEU A 6 7.04 6.99 -3.78
C LEU A 6 6.98 6.96 -5.32
N ASN A 7 7.12 5.78 -5.94
CA ASN A 7 7.22 5.61 -7.39
C ASN A 7 5.90 5.89 -8.13
N ASP A 8 4.79 5.84 -7.44
CA ASP A 8 3.43 6.10 -7.94
C ASP A 8 3.00 7.56 -7.81
N MET A 9 3.87 8.42 -7.27
CA MET A 9 3.60 9.85 -7.15
C MET A 9 4.02 10.65 -8.37
N MET A 10 3.37 11.81 -8.54
CA MET A 10 3.81 12.79 -9.54
C MET A 10 5.24 13.26 -9.24
N PRO A 11 6.11 13.42 -10.25
CA PRO A 11 7.54 13.71 -10.07
C PRO A 11 7.84 14.90 -9.15
N ILE A 12 7.10 16.01 -9.31
CA ILE A 12 7.28 17.22 -8.50
C ILE A 12 6.96 16.96 -7.02
N SER A 13 5.83 16.28 -6.75
CA SER A 13 5.42 15.95 -5.39
C SER A 13 6.39 14.96 -4.74
N ARG A 14 6.89 14.00 -5.52
CA ARG A 14 7.88 13.03 -5.07
C ARG A 14 9.18 13.72 -4.66
N GLU A 15 9.71 14.60 -5.50
CA GLU A 15 10.95 15.33 -5.22
C GLU A 15 10.84 16.19 -3.96
N TYR A 16 9.71 16.89 -3.80
CA TYR A 16 9.44 17.69 -2.62
C TYR A 16 9.42 16.83 -1.34
N LEU A 17 8.71 15.69 -1.35
CA LEU A 17 8.66 14.79 -0.18
C LEU A 17 10.01 14.18 0.14
N LEU A 18 10.77 13.74 -0.87
CA LEU A 18 12.11 13.21 -0.67
C LEU A 18 13.06 14.25 -0.07
N LYS A 19 12.91 15.53 -0.46
CA LYS A 19 13.65 16.64 0.14
C LYS A 19 13.27 16.81 1.61
N MET A 20 11.97 16.89 1.92
CA MET A 20 11.49 17.00 3.30
C MET A 20 11.98 15.85 4.18
N MET A 21 11.94 14.63 3.69
CA MET A 21 12.42 13.45 4.43
C MET A 21 13.92 13.57 4.76
N ARG A 22 14.74 14.00 3.80
CA ARG A 22 16.17 14.23 4.02
C ARG A 22 16.42 15.33 5.06
N GLU A 23 15.73 16.46 4.93
CA GLU A 23 15.86 17.59 5.85
C GLU A 23 15.38 17.24 7.28
N SER A 24 14.42 16.33 7.41
CA SER A 24 13.93 15.82 8.68
C SER A 24 14.77 14.67 9.26
N GLY A 25 15.86 14.27 8.62
CA GLY A 25 16.73 13.19 9.09
C GLY A 25 16.12 11.79 8.98
N VAL A 26 15.10 11.61 8.13
CA VAL A 26 14.48 10.29 7.91
C VAL A 26 15.43 9.38 7.13
N ASN A 27 15.78 8.24 7.72
CA ASN A 27 16.59 7.22 7.08
C ASN A 27 15.70 6.24 6.29
N VAL A 28 15.88 6.19 4.99
CA VAL A 28 15.16 5.27 4.10
C VAL A 28 16.01 4.03 3.83
N LYS A 29 15.43 2.85 4.06
CA LYS A 29 16.02 1.56 3.71
C LYS A 29 15.13 0.87 2.67
N THR A 30 15.60 0.84 1.44
CA THR A 30 14.97 0.10 0.33
C THR A 30 15.49 -1.35 0.29
N ASN A 31 14.83 -2.21 -0.47
CA ASN A 31 15.19 -3.64 -0.60
C ASN A 31 15.37 -4.35 0.76
N PHE A 32 14.63 -3.89 1.77
CA PHE A 32 14.66 -4.42 3.11
C PHE A 32 13.37 -5.22 3.38
N LYS A 33 13.50 -6.49 3.73
CA LYS A 33 12.38 -7.39 4.04
C LYS A 33 12.29 -7.62 5.53
N VAL A 34 11.30 -7.00 6.16
CA VAL A 34 11.01 -7.23 7.58
C VAL A 34 10.68 -8.71 7.79
N LYS A 35 11.34 -9.35 8.73
CA LYS A 35 11.16 -10.75 9.12
C LYS A 35 10.47 -10.86 10.48
N GLU A 36 10.90 -10.03 11.44
CA GLU A 36 10.43 -10.09 12.80
C GLU A 36 10.43 -8.68 13.42
N ILE A 37 9.49 -8.44 14.32
CA ILE A 37 9.44 -7.25 15.16
C ILE A 37 9.52 -7.73 16.60
N THR A 38 10.59 -7.36 17.28
CA THR A 38 10.79 -7.63 18.69
C THR A 38 10.36 -6.43 19.53
N LYS A 39 10.51 -6.52 20.83
CA LYS A 39 10.20 -5.43 21.75
C LYS A 39 11.02 -4.17 21.49
N ASP A 40 12.28 -4.33 21.11
CA ASP A 40 13.25 -3.24 21.07
C ASP A 40 13.87 -3.03 19.67
N ALA A 41 13.44 -3.83 18.66
CA ALA A 41 14.04 -3.77 17.33
C ALA A 41 13.12 -4.33 16.22
N VAL A 42 13.39 -3.90 15.01
CA VAL A 42 12.89 -4.53 13.77
C VAL A 42 14.02 -5.30 13.11
N ILE A 43 13.83 -6.60 12.92
CA ILE A 43 14.78 -7.50 12.27
C ILE A 43 14.33 -7.71 10.82
N GLY A 44 15.23 -7.52 9.89
CA GLY A 44 14.94 -7.72 8.47
C GLY A 44 16.16 -8.18 7.70
N GLU A 45 15.91 -8.58 6.48
CA GLU A 45 16.91 -9.06 5.54
C GLU A 45 17.20 -7.97 4.50
N ASN A 46 18.47 -7.65 4.29
CA ASN A 46 18.91 -6.71 3.29
C ASN A 46 18.98 -7.38 1.88
N GLN A 47 19.40 -6.63 0.87
CA GLN A 47 19.52 -7.12 -0.51
C GLN A 47 20.55 -8.26 -0.65
N GLU A 48 21.53 -8.33 0.25
CA GLU A 48 22.58 -9.36 0.27
C GLU A 48 22.17 -10.63 1.04
N GLY A 49 20.93 -10.67 1.56
CA GLY A 49 20.42 -11.79 2.36
C GLY A 49 20.90 -11.80 3.81
N GLN A 50 21.55 -10.73 4.26
CA GLN A 50 22.03 -10.62 5.63
C GLN A 50 20.92 -10.12 6.56
N LEU A 51 20.85 -10.68 7.75
CA LEU A 51 19.96 -10.19 8.80
C LEU A 51 20.54 -8.93 9.44
N VAL A 52 19.72 -7.89 9.46
CA VAL A 52 20.04 -6.59 10.05
C VAL A 52 19.00 -6.29 11.12
N SER A 53 19.46 -5.94 12.31
CA SER A 53 18.61 -5.46 13.41
C SER A 53 18.63 -3.93 13.47
N LEU A 54 17.45 -3.33 13.44
CA LEU A 54 17.24 -1.89 13.54
C LEU A 54 16.58 -1.59 14.88
N PRO A 55 17.25 -0.93 15.82
CA PRO A 55 16.64 -0.51 17.08
C PRO A 55 15.41 0.37 16.84
N ALA A 56 14.32 0.10 17.55
CA ALA A 56 13.08 0.85 17.43
C ALA A 56 12.30 0.80 18.74
N GLU A 57 11.93 1.96 19.28
CA GLU A 57 11.04 2.09 20.43
C GLU A 57 9.57 2.03 20.03
N MET A 58 9.26 2.42 18.79
CA MET A 58 7.92 2.38 18.21
C MET A 58 7.99 1.92 16.76
N VAL A 59 7.04 1.08 16.36
CA VAL A 59 6.91 0.61 14.97
C VAL A 59 5.52 0.96 14.45
N VAL A 60 5.46 1.66 13.32
CA VAL A 60 4.22 2.01 12.63
C VAL A 60 4.12 1.16 11.36
N PHE A 61 2.99 0.45 11.21
CA PHE A 61 2.71 -0.38 10.06
C PHE A 61 1.97 0.42 8.98
N ALA A 62 2.54 0.49 7.79
CA ALA A 62 1.94 1.14 6.62
C ALA A 62 2.11 0.26 5.36
N PHE A 63 1.71 -1.02 5.45
CA PHE A 63 1.91 -2.02 4.38
C PHE A 63 0.89 -1.93 3.24
N GLY A 64 0.08 -0.87 3.19
CA GLY A 64 -0.97 -0.69 2.18
C GLY A 64 -2.28 -1.40 2.56
N TYR A 65 -3.12 -1.64 1.56
CA TYR A 65 -4.46 -2.19 1.74
C TYR A 65 -4.62 -3.48 0.93
N LYS A 66 -5.45 -4.36 1.44
CA LYS A 66 -5.93 -5.55 0.72
C LYS A 66 -7.41 -5.35 0.41
N SER A 67 -7.82 -5.70 -0.81
CA SER A 67 -9.25 -5.72 -1.17
C SER A 67 -10.01 -6.67 -0.27
N TYR A 68 -11.20 -6.26 0.13
CA TYR A 68 -12.10 -7.03 0.98
C TYR A 68 -13.52 -6.93 0.42
N ASN A 69 -14.07 -8.06 -0.02
CA ASN A 69 -15.38 -8.14 -0.66
C ASN A 69 -16.17 -9.36 -0.15
N PRO A 70 -16.66 -9.31 1.10
CA PRO A 70 -17.35 -10.44 1.71
C PRO A 70 -18.79 -10.62 1.21
N LEU A 71 -19.36 -9.64 0.51
CA LEU A 71 -20.76 -9.63 0.09
C LEU A 71 -20.97 -10.11 -1.35
N GLU A 72 -19.92 -10.33 -2.12
CA GLU A 72 -20.00 -10.64 -3.57
C GLU A 72 -20.84 -11.90 -3.82
N GLU A 73 -20.54 -12.99 -3.13
CA GLU A 73 -21.25 -14.25 -3.28
C GLU A 73 -22.74 -14.10 -2.91
N MET A 74 -23.02 -13.42 -1.78
CA MET A 74 -24.40 -13.17 -1.35
C MET A 74 -25.16 -12.27 -2.34
N ALA A 75 -24.48 -11.27 -2.92
CA ALA A 75 -25.09 -10.39 -3.93
C ALA A 75 -25.44 -11.19 -5.19
N HIS A 76 -24.54 -12.01 -5.70
CA HIS A 76 -24.79 -12.85 -6.89
C HIS A 76 -25.92 -13.85 -6.68
N ASN A 77 -26.12 -14.35 -5.45
CA ASN A 77 -27.21 -15.27 -5.13
C ASN A 77 -28.58 -14.60 -5.05
N ASN A 78 -28.63 -13.26 -4.83
CA ASN A 78 -29.86 -12.52 -4.60
C ASN A 78 -30.22 -11.50 -5.68
N CYS A 79 -29.25 -11.13 -6.54
CA CYS A 79 -29.43 -10.13 -7.59
C CYS A 79 -29.09 -10.71 -8.96
N LYS A 80 -29.85 -10.34 -9.98
CA LYS A 80 -29.60 -10.78 -11.37
C LYS A 80 -28.34 -10.16 -11.97
N GLU A 81 -28.06 -8.94 -11.58
CA GLU A 81 -26.91 -8.16 -12.05
C GLU A 81 -26.14 -7.65 -10.85
N VAL A 82 -24.83 -7.92 -10.80
CA VAL A 82 -23.92 -7.50 -9.75
C VAL A 82 -22.64 -6.97 -10.39
N TYR A 83 -22.28 -5.76 -10.00
CA TYR A 83 -21.05 -5.10 -10.45
C TYR A 83 -20.13 -4.86 -9.27
N VAL A 84 -18.97 -5.47 -9.29
CA VAL A 84 -17.93 -5.25 -8.28
C VAL A 84 -16.97 -4.17 -8.77
N ILE A 85 -16.82 -3.10 -8.00
CA ILE A 85 -16.03 -1.92 -8.39
C ILE A 85 -15.15 -1.39 -7.24
N GLY A 86 -14.19 -0.55 -7.59
CA GLY A 86 -13.36 0.18 -6.64
C GLY A 86 -12.54 -0.70 -5.71
N GLY A 87 -12.50 -0.34 -4.44
CA GLY A 87 -11.70 -1.03 -3.42
C GLY A 87 -12.08 -2.50 -3.19
N ALA A 88 -13.28 -2.91 -3.59
CA ALA A 88 -13.72 -4.31 -3.53
C ALA A 88 -12.96 -5.18 -4.55
N VAL A 89 -12.66 -4.64 -5.74
CA VAL A 89 -11.84 -5.32 -6.77
C VAL A 89 -10.36 -5.15 -6.48
N LYS A 90 -9.93 -3.90 -6.32
CA LYS A 90 -8.53 -3.55 -6.09
C LYS A 90 -8.42 -2.38 -5.14
N ALA A 91 -7.81 -2.63 -3.99
CA ALA A 91 -7.53 -1.58 -3.03
C ALA A 91 -6.62 -0.51 -3.67
N GLY A 92 -6.99 0.76 -3.52
CA GLY A 92 -6.29 1.87 -4.18
C GLY A 92 -6.86 3.25 -3.82
N SER A 93 -6.56 4.25 -4.64
CA SER A 93 -7.07 5.62 -4.45
C SER A 93 -8.54 5.76 -4.88
N ALA A 94 -9.17 6.86 -4.48
CA ALA A 94 -10.56 7.14 -4.82
C ALA A 94 -10.82 7.41 -6.32
N ILE A 95 -9.82 7.95 -7.04
CA ILE A 95 -9.98 8.34 -8.45
C ILE A 95 -10.36 7.16 -9.37
N PRO A 96 -9.66 6.02 -9.37
CA PRO A 96 -10.09 4.86 -10.13
C PRO A 96 -11.47 4.35 -9.71
N ALA A 97 -11.76 4.31 -8.42
CA ALA A 97 -13.04 3.83 -7.91
C ALA A 97 -14.23 4.68 -8.39
N THR A 98 -14.10 6.01 -8.39
CA THR A 98 -15.15 6.90 -8.91
C THR A 98 -15.32 6.77 -10.42
N LYS A 99 -14.24 6.56 -11.17
CA LYS A 99 -14.27 6.32 -12.61
C LYS A 99 -15.01 5.00 -12.93
N GLU A 100 -14.67 3.92 -12.25
CA GLU A 100 -15.36 2.62 -12.39
C GLU A 100 -16.85 2.74 -12.06
N GLY A 101 -17.21 3.48 -10.99
CA GLY A 101 -18.61 3.75 -10.64
C GLY A 101 -19.37 4.49 -11.75
N LEU A 102 -18.74 5.50 -12.35
CA LEU A 102 -19.34 6.21 -13.51
C LEU A 102 -19.51 5.28 -14.72
N GLU A 103 -18.48 4.50 -15.05
CA GLU A 103 -18.52 3.57 -16.19
C GLU A 103 -19.60 2.51 -16.05
N VAL A 104 -19.84 2.00 -14.84
CA VAL A 104 -20.93 1.06 -14.57
C VAL A 104 -22.26 1.77 -14.60
N GLY A 105 -22.42 2.94 -13.96
CA GLY A 105 -23.66 3.69 -13.95
C GLY A 105 -24.14 4.15 -15.35
N LEU A 106 -23.23 4.30 -16.31
CA LEU A 106 -23.59 4.60 -17.70
C LEU A 106 -24.05 3.38 -18.52
N LYS A 107 -23.89 2.17 -17.99
CA LYS A 107 -24.32 0.91 -18.64
C LYS A 107 -25.68 0.42 -18.14
N LEU A 108 -26.12 0.93 -17.00
CA LEU A 108 -27.42 0.64 -16.40
C LEU A 108 -28.53 1.53 -17.00
#